data_12690fa76170b9e0536ec54f6c248c15
#
_entry.id   12690fa76170b9e0536ec54f6c248c15
#
_cell.length_a   1.000
_cell.length_b   1.000
_cell.length_c   1.000
_cell.angle_alpha   90.00
_cell.angle_beta   90.00
_cell.angle_gamma   90.00
#
_symmetry.space_group_name_H-M   'P 1'
#
loop_
_entity.id
_entity.type
_entity.pdbx_description
1 polymer ?
#
loop_
_entity_poly.entity_id
_entity_poly.type
_entity_poly.pdbx_seq_one_letter_code
_entity_poly.pdbx_strand_id
1 'polypeptide(L)'
;MENQEITFFKGTHRIIPPSKTIENNENKIKTAGITRITEITHLDRIGIPVFSAIRPTAQDGGISIYGGKGITPEHAKASAMMEGFERYSAEKQDTDETVIAGLNEIEGKYIDPISLNLPKDFSKDLLNTMNLEWSISKDLISGENYYIPSNAIYHPYVPENNVQSLFKGNTNGLASGNILEEAILHGIFEVIERDAWSIFELTHKNSKQIDLESIDSENINQVLNKYHENGINIKLMDLTADVGVPTIAASADDTVLKDAGLLSLGIGTHLNPEIAVLRALTEVAQSRATQIQGAREDTVRADFARKAGYERMKRINKCYFEDEEDKISFRDIEDKSTNSITRDIEIVKDELMKNGLDKILYSDLTRPELGVSVVRIVIPTMELYSIDNTRAGDRCLKF
;
A
#
# COMPACT_ATOMS: atom_id res chain seq x y z
N MET A 1 16.86 10.13 14.34
CA MET A 1 15.78 11.02 13.88
C MET A 1 15.38 11.93 15.03
N GLU A 2 15.07 13.21 14.76
CA GLU A 2 14.48 14.08 15.78
C GLU A 2 13.07 13.60 16.14
N ASN A 3 12.63 13.91 17.38
CA ASN A 3 11.28 13.50 17.80
C ASN A 3 10.23 14.32 17.04
N GLN A 4 9.40 13.64 16.24
CA GLN A 4 8.34 14.24 15.43
C GLN A 4 6.97 13.91 16.07
N GLU A 5 6.37 14.94 16.70
CA GLU A 5 5.09 14.79 17.38
C GLU A 5 3.91 14.81 16.39
N ILE A 6 2.97 13.91 16.60
CA ILE A 6 1.69 13.87 15.88
C ILE A 6 0.80 14.97 16.46
N THR A 7 0.26 15.83 15.60
CA THR A 7 -0.70 16.88 16.01
C THR A 7 -2.11 16.68 15.45
N PHE A 8 -2.28 15.70 14.57
CA PHE A 8 -3.57 15.39 13.96
C PHE A 8 -3.89 13.89 14.10
N PHE A 9 -5.01 13.58 14.77
CA PHE A 9 -5.40 12.22 15.15
C PHE A 9 -6.75 11.76 14.58
N LYS A 10 -7.47 12.59 13.82
CA LYS A 10 -8.79 12.24 13.32
C LYS A 10 -8.73 11.34 12.09
N GLY A 11 -8.92 10.02 12.29
CA GLY A 11 -8.94 9.02 11.22
C GLY A 11 -7.59 8.73 10.55
N THR A 12 -6.53 9.39 11.01
CA THR A 12 -5.13 9.15 10.64
C THR A 12 -4.22 9.86 11.64
N HIS A 13 -2.98 9.38 11.76
CA HIS A 13 -1.94 10.05 12.57
C HIS A 13 -1.01 10.82 11.64
N ARG A 14 -0.96 12.15 11.79
CA ARG A 14 -0.12 13.04 10.96
C ARG A 14 0.42 14.21 11.78
N ILE A 15 1.54 14.80 11.32
CA ILE A 15 2.10 16.01 11.96
C ILE A 15 1.30 17.27 11.65
N ILE A 16 0.51 17.29 10.57
CA ILE A 16 -0.36 18.41 10.20
C ILE A 16 -1.70 17.88 9.66
N PRO A 17 -2.79 18.68 9.75
CA PRO A 17 -4.09 18.27 9.20
C PRO A 17 -4.07 18.23 7.66
N PRO A 18 -4.96 17.43 7.04
CA PRO A 18 -5.05 17.29 5.57
C PRO A 18 -5.27 18.60 4.82
N SER A 19 -6.03 19.54 5.38
CA SER A 19 -6.23 20.87 4.81
C SER A 19 -4.90 21.63 4.67
N LYS A 20 -4.01 21.49 5.65
CA LYS A 20 -2.69 22.12 5.61
C LYS A 20 -1.76 21.43 4.63
N THR A 21 -1.85 20.10 4.51
CA THR A 21 -1.14 19.35 3.47
C THR A 21 -1.53 19.84 2.08
N ILE A 22 -2.83 20.05 1.83
CA ILE A 22 -3.32 20.59 0.56
C ILE A 22 -2.75 22.00 0.32
N GLU A 23 -2.92 22.92 1.29
CA GLU A 23 -2.45 24.31 1.18
C GLU A 23 -0.95 24.40 0.85
N ASN A 24 -0.13 23.61 1.53
CA ASN A 24 1.33 23.60 1.35
C ASN A 24 1.79 23.07 -0.01
N ASN A 25 0.95 22.29 -0.70
CA ASN A 25 1.36 21.55 -1.89
C ASN A 25 0.51 21.82 -3.15
N GLU A 26 -0.60 22.57 -3.06
CA GLU A 26 -1.50 22.80 -4.20
C GLU A 26 -0.79 23.54 -5.37
N ASN A 27 0.18 24.38 -5.10
CA ASN A 27 0.96 25.08 -6.12
C ASN A 27 1.94 24.14 -6.87
N LYS A 28 2.23 22.94 -6.36
CA LYS A 28 3.19 21.97 -6.90
C LYS A 28 2.55 20.96 -7.85
N ILE A 29 1.20 20.87 -7.90
CA ILE A 29 0.48 19.87 -8.70
C ILE A 29 0.85 19.93 -10.18
N LYS A 30 1.03 21.16 -10.72
CA LYS A 30 1.42 21.36 -12.13
C LYS A 30 2.83 20.88 -12.41
N THR A 31 3.77 21.07 -11.48
CA THR A 31 5.15 20.60 -11.60
C THR A 31 5.19 19.08 -11.69
N ALA A 32 4.35 18.38 -10.93
CA ALA A 32 4.20 16.94 -11.02
C ALA A 32 3.40 16.48 -12.26
N GLY A 33 2.97 17.38 -13.15
CA GLY A 33 2.16 17.05 -14.32
C GLY A 33 0.70 16.67 -14.00
N ILE A 34 0.24 16.92 -12.78
CA ILE A 34 -1.16 16.69 -12.38
C ILE A 34 -2.00 17.83 -12.96
N THR A 35 -2.93 17.49 -13.86
CA THR A 35 -3.79 18.45 -14.55
C THR A 35 -5.10 18.71 -13.82
N ARG A 36 -5.56 17.73 -13.04
CA ARG A 36 -6.84 17.80 -12.34
C ARG A 36 -6.85 16.93 -11.09
N ILE A 37 -7.43 17.45 -10.01
CA ILE A 37 -7.85 16.69 -8.83
C ILE A 37 -9.35 16.93 -8.69
N THR A 38 -10.16 15.86 -8.73
CA THR A 38 -11.62 15.96 -8.75
C THR A 38 -12.26 14.95 -7.82
N GLU A 39 -13.35 15.37 -7.19
CA GLU A 39 -14.15 14.49 -6.38
C GLU A 39 -14.95 13.51 -7.26
N ILE A 40 -14.92 12.22 -6.87
CA ILE A 40 -15.67 11.14 -7.50
C ILE A 40 -16.55 10.40 -6.50
N THR A 41 -16.73 10.94 -5.30
CA THR A 41 -17.54 10.40 -4.21
C THR A 41 -18.91 9.95 -4.68
N HIS A 42 -19.60 10.81 -5.45
CA HIS A 42 -20.99 10.59 -5.86
C HIS A 42 -21.16 9.72 -7.11
N LEU A 43 -20.09 9.14 -7.63
CA LEU A 43 -20.19 8.05 -8.61
C LEU A 43 -20.74 6.78 -7.95
N ASP A 44 -20.43 6.57 -6.66
CA ASP A 44 -21.05 5.52 -5.86
C ASP A 44 -22.09 6.13 -4.89
N ARG A 45 -23.15 5.39 -4.59
CA ARG A 45 -24.21 5.81 -3.69
C ARG A 45 -23.82 5.89 -2.20
N ILE A 46 -22.68 5.30 -1.82
CA ILE A 46 -22.23 5.19 -0.42
C ILE A 46 -21.93 6.56 0.20
N GLY A 47 -21.41 7.51 -0.60
CA GLY A 47 -21.08 8.86 -0.11
C GLY A 47 -19.91 8.92 0.85
N ILE A 48 -18.98 7.94 0.79
CA ILE A 48 -17.66 8.00 1.45
C ILE A 48 -16.72 8.77 0.53
N PRO A 49 -15.97 9.79 1.03
CA PRO A 49 -15.18 10.66 0.19
C PRO A 49 -14.09 9.94 -0.61
N VAL A 50 -14.12 10.10 -1.92
CA VAL A 50 -13.11 9.62 -2.87
C VAL A 50 -12.79 10.73 -3.87
N PHE A 51 -11.49 10.92 -4.12
CA PHE A 51 -10.98 11.86 -5.13
C PHE A 51 -10.14 11.14 -6.15
N SER A 52 -10.04 11.72 -7.33
CA SER A 52 -9.17 11.24 -8.43
C SER A 52 -8.22 12.35 -8.84
N ALA A 53 -6.93 12.05 -8.94
CA ALA A 53 -5.92 12.92 -9.52
C ALA A 53 -5.52 12.38 -10.89
N ILE A 54 -5.44 13.27 -11.89
CA ILE A 54 -5.18 12.91 -13.28
C ILE A 54 -3.85 13.52 -13.73
N ARG A 55 -2.93 12.66 -14.17
CA ARG A 55 -1.58 13.00 -14.61
C ARG A 55 -1.30 12.39 -16.00
N PRO A 56 -1.68 13.06 -17.09
CA PRO A 56 -1.51 12.53 -18.45
C PRO A 56 -0.04 12.33 -18.87
N THR A 57 0.89 12.95 -18.15
CA THR A 57 2.33 12.86 -18.37
C THR A 57 2.99 11.69 -17.63
N ALA A 58 2.21 10.74 -17.10
CA ALA A 58 2.76 9.52 -16.49
C ALA A 58 3.61 8.76 -17.50
N GLN A 59 4.74 8.23 -17.05
CA GLN A 59 5.63 7.44 -17.89
C GLN A 59 4.91 6.19 -18.42
N ASP A 60 5.23 5.77 -19.63
CA ASP A 60 4.67 4.57 -20.25
C ASP A 60 4.88 3.34 -19.34
N GLY A 61 3.82 2.56 -19.16
CA GLY A 61 3.79 1.44 -18.22
C GLY A 61 3.31 1.79 -16.80
N GLY A 62 3.16 3.07 -16.49
CA GLY A 62 2.46 3.57 -15.30
C GLY A 62 0.99 3.81 -15.55
N ILE A 63 0.22 4.06 -14.47
CA ILE A 63 -1.17 4.54 -14.58
C ILE A 63 -1.20 6.06 -14.53
N SER A 64 -2.18 6.66 -15.23
CA SER A 64 -2.33 8.12 -15.31
C SER A 64 -3.38 8.69 -14.35
N ILE A 65 -4.14 7.82 -13.67
CA ILE A 65 -5.23 8.19 -12.76
C ILE A 65 -4.98 7.59 -11.39
N TYR A 66 -4.92 8.43 -10.38
CA TYR A 66 -4.63 8.07 -8.98
C TYR A 66 -5.86 8.32 -8.12
N GLY A 67 -6.09 7.48 -7.11
CA GLY A 67 -7.25 7.56 -6.26
C GLY A 67 -6.88 7.99 -4.84
N GLY A 68 -7.62 8.93 -4.27
CA GLY A 68 -7.49 9.29 -2.87
C GLY A 68 -8.75 8.94 -2.08
N LYS A 69 -8.57 8.52 -0.85
CA LYS A 69 -9.62 8.08 0.06
C LYS A 69 -9.50 8.74 1.43
N GLY A 70 -10.60 8.85 2.14
CA GLY A 70 -10.59 9.35 3.51
C GLY A 70 -11.98 9.48 4.11
N ILE A 71 -12.04 9.73 5.42
CA ILE A 71 -13.31 9.91 6.14
C ILE A 71 -13.91 11.31 5.93
N THR A 72 -13.12 12.27 5.43
CA THR A 72 -13.58 13.60 5.01
C THR A 72 -13.11 13.93 3.59
N PRO A 73 -13.74 14.90 2.90
CA PRO A 73 -13.30 15.34 1.57
C PRO A 73 -11.84 15.84 1.55
N GLU A 74 -11.40 16.53 2.61
CA GLU A 74 -10.01 17.01 2.73
C GLU A 74 -9.01 15.84 2.82
N HIS A 75 -9.33 14.78 3.60
CA HIS A 75 -8.51 13.56 3.64
C HIS A 75 -8.37 12.94 2.26
N ALA A 76 -9.51 12.74 1.56
CA ALA A 76 -9.51 12.11 0.25
C ALA A 76 -8.79 12.97 -0.81
N LYS A 77 -8.96 14.32 -0.78
CA LYS A 77 -8.25 15.24 -1.68
C LYS A 77 -6.74 15.21 -1.42
N ALA A 78 -6.32 15.30 -0.14
CA ALA A 78 -4.91 15.22 0.23
C ALA A 78 -4.30 13.87 -0.21
N SER A 79 -5.00 12.76 0.03
CA SER A 79 -4.57 11.41 -0.38
C SER A 79 -4.35 11.34 -1.90
N ALA A 80 -5.31 11.79 -2.72
CA ALA A 80 -5.18 11.78 -4.19
C ALA A 80 -4.02 12.65 -4.68
N MET A 81 -3.84 13.82 -4.09
CA MET A 81 -2.76 14.75 -4.44
C MET A 81 -1.40 14.15 -4.10
N MET A 82 -1.24 13.60 -2.91
CA MET A 82 0.01 13.02 -2.43
C MET A 82 0.37 11.75 -3.22
N GLU A 83 -0.60 10.91 -3.59
CA GLU A 83 -0.34 9.78 -4.51
C GLU A 83 0.16 10.26 -5.87
N GLY A 84 -0.36 11.36 -6.40
CA GLY A 84 0.14 11.94 -7.64
C GLY A 84 1.62 12.37 -7.55
N PHE A 85 2.05 12.97 -6.45
CA PHE A 85 3.46 13.31 -6.20
C PHE A 85 4.33 12.08 -6.01
N GLU A 86 3.82 11.09 -5.32
CA GLU A 86 4.47 9.81 -5.10
C GLU A 86 4.79 9.12 -6.44
N ARG A 87 3.81 9.02 -7.33
CA ARG A 87 3.98 8.42 -8.65
C ARG A 87 4.93 9.19 -9.55
N TYR A 88 4.91 10.53 -9.50
CA TYR A 88 5.89 11.37 -10.21
C TYR A 88 7.31 11.11 -9.70
N SER A 89 7.47 11.07 -8.39
CA SER A 89 8.78 10.90 -7.76
C SER A 89 9.37 9.50 -7.97
N ALA A 90 8.51 8.50 -8.17
CA ALA A 90 8.93 7.10 -8.38
C ALA A 90 9.45 6.85 -9.80
N GLU A 91 9.19 7.72 -10.77
CA GLU A 91 9.76 7.62 -12.11
C GLU A 91 11.25 7.93 -12.07
N LYS A 92 12.07 7.04 -12.67
CA LYS A 92 13.50 7.26 -12.79
C LYS A 92 13.77 8.51 -13.62
N GLN A 93 14.66 9.38 -13.14
CA GLN A 93 15.10 10.60 -13.82
C GLN A 93 16.59 10.50 -14.17
N ASP A 94 17.03 11.28 -15.16
CA ASP A 94 18.44 11.31 -15.61
C ASP A 94 19.42 11.75 -14.51
N THR A 95 18.91 12.41 -13.47
CA THR A 95 19.67 12.84 -12.28
C THR A 95 19.85 11.76 -11.23
N ASP A 96 19.14 10.62 -11.35
CA ASP A 96 19.22 9.53 -10.38
C ASP A 96 20.52 8.74 -10.57
N GLU A 97 21.33 8.65 -9.51
CA GLU A 97 22.60 7.93 -9.54
C GLU A 97 22.36 6.42 -9.47
N THR A 98 22.76 5.70 -10.52
CA THR A 98 22.68 4.25 -10.62
C THR A 98 23.97 3.66 -11.14
N VAL A 99 24.22 2.37 -10.85
CA VAL A 99 25.38 1.62 -11.32
C VAL A 99 24.91 0.37 -12.05
N ILE A 100 25.44 0.12 -13.25
CA ILE A 100 25.19 -1.12 -13.98
C ILE A 100 26.36 -2.08 -13.74
N ALA A 101 26.07 -3.22 -13.14
CA ALA A 101 27.07 -4.23 -12.81
C ALA A 101 26.44 -5.62 -12.70
N GLY A 102 27.20 -6.65 -12.97
CA GLY A 102 26.87 -8.03 -12.59
C GLY A 102 26.96 -8.24 -11.08
N LEU A 103 26.32 -9.30 -10.57
CA LEU A 103 26.29 -9.61 -9.14
C LEU A 103 27.68 -9.72 -8.51
N ASN A 104 28.65 -10.25 -9.25
CA ASN A 104 30.04 -10.43 -8.81
C ASN A 104 30.92 -9.20 -9.02
N GLU A 105 30.41 -8.14 -9.64
CA GLU A 105 31.14 -6.93 -10.00
C GLU A 105 30.74 -5.73 -9.14
N ILE A 106 29.61 -5.81 -8.44
CA ILE A 106 29.14 -4.72 -7.59
C ILE A 106 30.08 -4.56 -6.38
N GLU A 107 30.68 -3.40 -6.25
CA GLU A 107 31.57 -3.08 -5.14
C GLU A 107 30.77 -2.46 -3.99
N GLY A 108 30.79 -3.08 -2.81
CA GLY A 108 30.08 -2.61 -1.60
C GLY A 108 29.05 -3.60 -1.06
N LYS A 109 28.28 -3.13 -0.07
CA LYS A 109 27.18 -3.92 0.50
C LYS A 109 26.00 -3.88 -0.44
N TYR A 110 25.42 -5.03 -0.73
CA TYR A 110 24.23 -5.13 -1.57
C TYR A 110 23.20 -6.09 -0.98
N ILE A 111 21.97 -5.96 -1.42
CA ILE A 111 20.87 -6.87 -1.10
C ILE A 111 20.87 -7.98 -2.15
N ASP A 112 20.94 -9.24 -1.68
CA ASP A 112 20.82 -10.39 -2.57
C ASP A 112 19.46 -10.34 -3.29
N PRO A 113 19.43 -10.28 -4.63
CA PRO A 113 18.19 -10.28 -5.40
C PRO A 113 17.25 -11.44 -5.09
N ILE A 114 17.78 -12.59 -4.65
CA ILE A 114 16.96 -13.74 -4.25
C ILE A 114 16.04 -13.39 -3.07
N SER A 115 16.51 -12.57 -2.13
CA SER A 115 15.73 -12.14 -0.98
C SER A 115 14.55 -11.20 -1.32
N LEU A 116 14.43 -10.77 -2.58
CA LEU A 116 13.33 -9.94 -3.07
C LEU A 116 12.14 -10.78 -3.59
N ASN A 117 12.08 -12.07 -3.29
CA ASN A 117 11.04 -12.99 -3.75
C ASN A 117 10.89 -12.95 -5.28
N LEU A 118 11.86 -13.53 -5.99
CA LEU A 118 11.85 -13.60 -7.45
C LEU A 118 10.67 -14.47 -7.96
N PRO A 119 10.20 -14.25 -9.21
CA PRO A 119 9.21 -15.13 -9.81
C PRO A 119 9.64 -16.61 -9.78
N LYS A 120 8.67 -17.51 -9.57
CA LYS A 120 8.93 -18.96 -9.43
C LYS A 120 9.64 -19.61 -10.63
N ASP A 121 9.42 -19.05 -11.81
CA ASP A 121 10.03 -19.48 -13.08
C ASP A 121 11.37 -18.80 -13.36
N PHE A 122 11.82 -17.89 -12.49
CA PHE A 122 13.09 -17.22 -12.64
C PHE A 122 14.26 -18.18 -12.39
N SER A 123 15.17 -18.32 -13.37
CA SER A 123 16.36 -19.14 -13.20
C SER A 123 17.42 -18.38 -12.37
N LYS A 124 17.71 -18.90 -11.17
CA LYS A 124 18.73 -18.29 -10.29
C LYS A 124 20.13 -18.28 -10.91
N ASP A 125 20.43 -19.21 -11.82
CA ASP A 125 21.72 -19.25 -12.51
C ASP A 125 21.95 -18.04 -13.41
N LEU A 126 20.88 -17.41 -13.90
CA LEU A 126 20.96 -16.19 -14.70
C LEU A 126 21.52 -15.00 -13.92
N LEU A 127 21.32 -14.94 -12.59
CA LEU A 127 21.84 -13.84 -11.75
C LEU A 127 23.36 -13.69 -11.87
N ASN A 128 24.09 -14.77 -12.09
CA ASN A 128 25.54 -14.75 -12.21
C ASN A 128 26.04 -14.23 -13.57
N THR A 129 25.17 -14.12 -14.55
CA THR A 129 25.51 -13.77 -15.94
C THR A 129 24.84 -12.51 -16.47
N MET A 130 23.85 -11.99 -15.72
CA MET A 130 23.08 -10.80 -16.12
C MET A 130 23.64 -9.54 -15.48
N ASN A 131 23.54 -8.43 -16.19
CA ASN A 131 23.76 -7.11 -15.63
C ASN A 131 22.46 -6.60 -15.01
N LEU A 132 22.59 -6.07 -13.80
CA LEU A 132 21.52 -5.35 -13.09
C LEU A 132 21.90 -3.89 -12.98
N GLU A 133 20.89 -3.05 -12.95
CA GLU A 133 21.04 -1.67 -12.52
C GLU A 133 20.80 -1.60 -11.01
N TRP A 134 21.66 -0.92 -10.30
CA TRP A 134 21.68 -0.82 -8.85
C TRP A 134 21.50 0.63 -8.41
N SER A 135 20.65 0.83 -7.42
CA SER A 135 20.46 2.10 -6.71
C SER A 135 20.89 1.97 -5.26
N ILE A 136 21.19 3.09 -4.62
CA ILE A 136 21.55 3.12 -3.20
C ILE A 136 20.27 3.27 -2.36
N SER A 137 20.15 2.44 -1.33
CA SER A 137 19.15 2.54 -0.27
C SER A 137 19.83 2.55 1.09
N LYS A 138 19.23 3.25 2.04
CA LYS A 138 19.74 3.29 3.42
C LYS A 138 18.95 2.34 4.31
N ASP A 139 19.66 1.55 5.10
CA ASP A 139 19.04 0.67 6.09
C ASP A 139 18.70 1.46 7.37
N LEU A 140 17.45 1.42 7.79
CA LEU A 140 16.95 2.12 8.99
C LEU A 140 17.51 1.53 10.30
N ILE A 141 17.95 0.28 10.30
CA ILE A 141 18.46 -0.40 11.49
C ILE A 141 19.94 -0.06 11.69
N SER A 142 20.76 -0.31 10.69
CA SER A 142 22.22 -0.09 10.79
C SER A 142 22.65 1.33 10.41
N GLY A 143 21.83 2.08 9.69
CA GLY A 143 22.19 3.38 9.12
C GLY A 143 23.14 3.29 7.92
N GLU A 144 23.49 2.09 7.48
CA GLU A 144 24.41 1.87 6.36
C GLU A 144 23.70 1.89 5.01
N ASN A 145 24.49 2.16 3.97
CA ASN A 145 24.01 2.13 2.59
C ASN A 145 24.20 0.73 1.97
N TYR A 146 23.19 0.31 1.21
CA TYR A 146 23.19 -0.92 0.45
C TYR A 146 22.80 -0.64 -1.01
N TYR A 147 23.47 -1.31 -1.93
CA TYR A 147 23.00 -1.41 -3.29
C TYR A 147 21.80 -2.36 -3.37
N ILE A 148 20.74 -1.93 -4.05
CA ILE A 148 19.55 -2.74 -4.31
C ILE A 148 19.19 -2.63 -5.80
N PRO A 149 18.70 -3.69 -6.44
CA PRO A 149 18.27 -3.60 -7.84
C PRO A 149 17.28 -2.46 -8.06
N SER A 150 17.58 -1.55 -9.00
CA SER A 150 16.75 -0.38 -9.34
C SER A 150 15.32 -0.77 -9.73
N ASN A 151 15.16 -1.99 -10.23
CA ASN A 151 13.85 -2.60 -10.49
C ASN A 151 12.94 -2.70 -9.24
N ALA A 152 13.52 -2.75 -8.03
CA ALA A 152 12.77 -2.73 -6.77
C ALA A 152 12.41 -1.30 -6.31
N ILE A 153 13.03 -0.28 -6.88
CA ILE A 153 12.92 1.12 -6.43
C ILE A 153 11.97 1.92 -7.31
N TYR A 154 12.27 2.00 -8.61
CA TYR A 154 11.53 2.86 -9.54
C TYR A 154 10.24 2.21 -10.06
N HIS A 155 9.25 3.05 -10.36
CA HIS A 155 8.00 2.60 -10.96
C HIS A 155 7.38 3.68 -11.86
N PRO A 156 7.10 3.36 -13.14
CA PRO A 156 7.49 2.14 -13.84
C PRO A 156 9.02 2.02 -13.97
N TYR A 157 9.53 0.81 -13.97
CA TYR A 157 10.94 0.55 -14.23
C TYR A 157 11.12 0.14 -15.69
N VAL A 158 11.92 0.91 -16.42
CA VAL A 158 12.29 0.63 -17.81
C VAL A 158 13.80 0.42 -17.83
N PRO A 159 14.26 -0.84 -18.04
CA PRO A 159 15.69 -1.13 -18.04
C PRO A 159 16.39 -0.48 -19.24
N GLU A 160 17.62 -0.01 -19.02
CA GLU A 160 18.49 0.43 -20.09
C GLU A 160 18.99 -0.75 -20.96
N ASN A 161 19.58 -0.45 -22.12
CA ASN A 161 20.15 -1.47 -22.99
C ASN A 161 21.17 -2.33 -22.21
N ASN A 162 21.07 -3.65 -22.36
CA ASN A 162 21.89 -4.67 -21.69
C ASN A 162 21.61 -4.87 -20.18
N VAL A 163 20.58 -4.25 -19.62
CA VAL A 163 20.08 -4.50 -18.28
C VAL A 163 18.82 -5.36 -18.34
N GLN A 164 18.66 -6.28 -17.41
CA GLN A 164 17.49 -7.15 -17.33
C GLN A 164 16.65 -6.84 -16.09
N SER A 165 15.34 -6.94 -16.24
CA SER A 165 14.40 -6.86 -15.11
C SER A 165 14.31 -8.19 -14.39
N LEU A 166 14.32 -8.16 -13.05
CA LEU A 166 14.17 -9.35 -12.21
C LEU A 166 12.70 -9.80 -12.11
N PHE A 167 11.79 -8.84 -12.16
CA PHE A 167 10.35 -9.03 -11.98
C PHE A 167 9.57 -7.85 -12.54
N LYS A 168 8.26 -8.01 -12.67
CA LYS A 168 7.37 -6.90 -13.00
C LYS A 168 7.38 -5.85 -11.89
N GLY A 169 7.63 -4.60 -12.24
CA GLY A 169 7.61 -3.49 -11.27
C GLY A 169 6.23 -3.32 -10.63
N ASN A 170 6.24 -2.92 -9.36
CA ASN A 170 5.04 -2.60 -8.58
C ASN A 170 5.31 -1.39 -7.68
N THR A 171 4.31 -0.93 -6.96
CA THR A 171 4.37 0.25 -6.10
C THR A 171 4.44 -0.08 -4.60
N ASN A 172 4.58 -1.33 -4.21
CA ASN A 172 4.63 -1.74 -2.80
C ASN A 172 5.75 -1.03 -2.03
N GLY A 173 5.41 -0.39 -0.92
CA GLY A 173 6.34 0.38 -0.10
C GLY A 173 6.72 1.75 -0.67
N LEU A 174 6.08 2.19 -1.77
CA LEU A 174 6.19 3.55 -2.28
C LEU A 174 5.23 4.44 -1.49
N ALA A 175 5.75 5.46 -0.84
CA ALA A 175 4.95 6.29 0.05
C ALA A 175 5.41 7.74 0.07
N SER A 176 4.48 8.64 0.31
CA SER A 176 4.71 10.07 0.51
C SER A 176 4.28 10.54 1.90
N GLY A 177 4.85 11.63 2.36
CA GLY A 177 4.55 12.25 3.66
C GLY A 177 4.80 13.75 3.69
N ASN A 178 4.29 14.42 4.72
CA ASN A 178 4.60 15.84 4.96
C ASN A 178 6.06 16.02 5.40
N ILE A 179 6.62 14.99 6.01
CA ILE A 179 8.04 14.84 6.36
C ILE A 179 8.52 13.45 5.98
N LEU A 180 9.83 13.27 5.99
CA LEU A 180 10.46 12.00 5.61
C LEU A 180 10.00 10.84 6.50
N GLU A 181 9.91 11.06 7.80
CA GLU A 181 9.48 10.05 8.78
C GLU A 181 8.04 9.58 8.55
N GLU A 182 7.12 10.49 8.17
CA GLU A 182 5.75 10.06 7.77
C GLU A 182 5.77 9.17 6.54
N ALA A 183 6.56 9.51 5.52
CA ALA A 183 6.70 8.71 4.32
C ALA A 183 7.29 7.33 4.65
N ILE A 184 8.34 7.28 5.48
CA ILE A 184 8.98 6.03 5.92
C ILE A 184 7.98 5.13 6.66
N LEU A 185 7.30 5.66 7.68
CA LEU A 185 6.35 4.87 8.47
C LEU A 185 5.20 4.35 7.60
N HIS A 186 4.68 5.20 6.70
CA HIS A 186 3.61 4.82 5.79
C HIS A 186 4.05 3.70 4.82
N GLY A 187 5.25 3.82 4.25
CA GLY A 187 5.81 2.79 3.37
C GLY A 187 6.07 1.47 4.09
N ILE A 188 6.52 1.50 5.35
CA ILE A 188 6.68 0.28 6.17
C ILE A 188 5.32 -0.38 6.40
N PHE A 189 4.28 0.38 6.76
CA PHE A 189 2.94 -0.16 6.94
C PHE A 189 2.41 -0.80 5.66
N GLU A 190 2.66 -0.22 4.48
CA GLU A 190 2.23 -0.82 3.22
C GLU A 190 2.95 -2.15 2.94
N VAL A 191 4.25 -2.23 3.20
CA VAL A 191 4.99 -3.51 3.04
C VAL A 191 4.46 -4.59 3.98
N ILE A 192 4.18 -4.25 5.25
CA ILE A 192 3.56 -5.18 6.23
C ILE A 192 2.16 -5.58 5.78
N GLU A 193 1.37 -4.63 5.27
CA GLU A 193 0.02 -4.86 4.73
C GLU A 193 0.02 -5.91 3.63
N ARG A 194 0.92 -5.75 2.66
CA ARG A 194 1.02 -6.66 1.52
C ARG A 194 1.56 -8.03 1.92
N ASP A 195 2.46 -8.09 2.90
CA ASP A 195 2.96 -9.34 3.47
C ASP A 195 1.83 -10.13 4.15
N ALA A 196 1.13 -9.52 5.09
CA ALA A 196 0.03 -10.16 5.82
C ALA A 196 -1.10 -10.60 4.88
N TRP A 197 -1.46 -9.76 3.91
CA TRP A 197 -2.44 -10.11 2.89
C TRP A 197 -1.97 -11.26 2.01
N SER A 198 -0.70 -11.28 1.58
CA SER A 198 -0.13 -12.36 0.77
C SER A 198 -0.13 -13.70 1.51
N ILE A 199 0.21 -13.69 2.79
CA ILE A 199 0.15 -14.88 3.65
C ILE A 199 -1.28 -15.42 3.70
N PHE A 200 -2.27 -14.55 3.94
CA PHE A 200 -3.68 -14.95 3.96
C PHE A 200 -4.16 -15.49 2.60
N GLU A 201 -3.89 -14.77 1.51
CA GLU A 201 -4.29 -15.19 0.14
C GLU A 201 -3.75 -16.58 -0.24
N LEU A 202 -2.53 -16.89 0.19
CA LEU A 202 -1.89 -18.17 -0.17
C LEU A 202 -2.29 -19.32 0.76
N THR A 203 -2.50 -19.05 2.05
CA THR A 203 -2.69 -20.08 3.07
C THR A 203 -4.14 -20.24 3.50
N HIS A 204 -4.96 -19.19 3.37
CA HIS A 204 -6.28 -19.03 3.98
C HIS A 204 -6.28 -19.29 5.50
N LYS A 205 -5.15 -19.02 6.14
CA LYS A 205 -4.95 -19.15 7.58
C LYS A 205 -4.62 -17.80 8.19
N ASN A 206 -4.56 -17.77 9.50
CA ASN A 206 -4.16 -16.59 10.25
C ASN A 206 -5.10 -15.39 10.04
N SER A 207 -6.41 -15.67 9.99
CA SER A 207 -7.43 -14.64 9.94
C SER A 207 -8.52 -14.92 10.98
N LYS A 208 -9.15 -13.87 11.48
CA LYS A 208 -10.33 -13.95 12.35
C LYS A 208 -11.31 -12.85 11.98
N GLN A 209 -12.58 -13.21 11.84
CA GLN A 209 -13.62 -12.22 11.62
C GLN A 209 -13.79 -11.36 12.88
N ILE A 210 -13.90 -10.04 12.70
CA ILE A 210 -14.15 -9.09 13.79
C ILE A 210 -15.66 -8.95 13.99
N ASP A 211 -16.11 -9.04 15.25
CA ASP A 211 -17.49 -8.74 15.61
C ASP A 211 -17.74 -7.23 15.51
N LEU A 212 -18.56 -6.81 14.55
CA LEU A 212 -18.89 -5.42 14.31
C LEU A 212 -19.62 -4.75 15.48
N GLU A 213 -20.37 -5.53 16.28
CA GLU A 213 -21.07 -5.02 17.47
C GLU A 213 -20.12 -4.68 18.63
N SER A 214 -18.89 -5.21 18.60
CA SER A 214 -17.85 -4.92 19.56
C SER A 214 -17.15 -3.58 19.35
N ILE A 215 -17.40 -2.92 18.21
CA ILE A 215 -16.74 -1.67 17.81
C ILE A 215 -17.42 -0.49 18.48
N ASP A 216 -16.67 0.24 19.32
CA ASP A 216 -17.13 1.42 20.05
C ASP A 216 -16.61 2.75 19.45
N SER A 217 -15.83 2.70 18.35
CA SER A 217 -15.37 3.90 17.64
C SER A 217 -16.48 4.59 16.88
N GLU A 218 -16.71 5.87 17.17
CA GLU A 218 -17.69 6.70 16.46
C GLU A 218 -17.31 6.86 14.98
N ASN A 219 -16.01 7.04 14.66
CA ASN A 219 -15.53 7.20 13.28
C ASN A 219 -15.80 5.94 12.45
N ILE A 220 -15.51 4.76 13.00
CA ILE A 220 -15.76 3.49 12.31
C ILE A 220 -17.26 3.31 12.10
N ASN A 221 -18.06 3.53 13.14
CA ASN A 221 -19.51 3.33 13.09
C ASN A 221 -20.18 4.29 12.08
N GLN A 222 -19.72 5.54 11.96
CA GLN A 222 -20.19 6.46 10.92
C GLN A 222 -19.93 5.93 9.51
N VAL A 223 -18.77 5.32 9.26
CA VAL A 223 -18.42 4.74 7.96
C VAL A 223 -19.22 3.47 7.69
N LEU A 224 -19.34 2.56 8.68
CA LEU A 224 -20.13 1.33 8.56
C LEU A 224 -21.63 1.62 8.30
N ASN A 225 -22.19 2.63 8.96
CA ASN A 225 -23.57 3.04 8.73
C ASN A 225 -23.84 3.47 7.29
N LYS A 226 -22.91 4.18 6.65
CA LYS A 226 -23.03 4.54 5.23
C LYS A 226 -23.12 3.32 4.32
N TYR A 227 -22.37 2.26 4.60
CA TYR A 227 -22.49 1.01 3.86
C TYR A 227 -23.82 0.33 4.10
N HIS A 228 -24.21 0.18 5.37
CA HIS A 228 -25.44 -0.49 5.77
C HIS A 228 -26.69 0.20 5.19
N GLU A 229 -26.80 1.53 5.29
CA GLU A 229 -27.90 2.33 4.74
C GLU A 229 -28.05 2.18 3.22
N ASN A 230 -26.95 1.80 2.54
CA ASN A 230 -26.93 1.56 1.10
C ASN A 230 -27.03 0.07 0.71
N GLY A 231 -27.36 -0.81 1.66
CA GLY A 231 -27.55 -2.24 1.40
C GLY A 231 -26.27 -2.96 1.00
N ILE A 232 -25.12 -2.51 1.54
CA ILE A 232 -23.82 -3.14 1.33
C ILE A 232 -23.38 -3.76 2.65
N ASN A 233 -23.24 -5.07 2.64
CA ASN A 233 -22.76 -5.83 3.79
C ASN A 233 -21.25 -5.71 3.87
N ILE A 234 -20.74 -5.29 5.01
CA ILE A 234 -19.32 -5.23 5.30
C ILE A 234 -18.94 -6.37 6.26
N LYS A 235 -17.81 -7.00 5.99
CA LYS A 235 -17.10 -7.85 6.94
C LYS A 235 -15.72 -7.29 7.18
N LEU A 236 -15.28 -7.34 8.43
CA LEU A 236 -13.93 -7.00 8.83
C LEU A 236 -13.23 -8.28 9.30
N MET A 237 -11.99 -8.44 8.86
CA MET A 237 -11.14 -9.58 9.22
C MET A 237 -9.80 -9.07 9.71
N ASP A 238 -9.34 -9.54 10.83
CA ASP A 238 -7.97 -9.35 11.30
C ASP A 238 -7.06 -10.34 10.56
N LEU A 239 -6.14 -9.80 9.75
CA LEU A 239 -5.12 -10.55 9.01
C LEU A 239 -3.73 -10.39 9.64
N THR A 240 -3.64 -9.85 10.84
CA THR A 240 -2.37 -9.58 11.52
C THR A 240 -1.50 -10.82 11.55
N ALA A 241 -0.33 -10.75 10.90
CA ALA A 241 0.65 -11.84 10.84
C ALA A 241 1.62 -11.77 12.04
N ASP A 242 2.70 -12.55 11.99
CA ASP A 242 3.71 -12.67 13.03
C ASP A 242 4.38 -11.34 13.44
N VAL A 243 4.43 -10.36 12.55
CA VAL A 243 4.96 -9.00 12.84
C VAL A 243 4.12 -8.29 13.91
N GLY A 244 2.85 -8.69 14.10
CA GLY A 244 2.01 -8.16 15.19
C GLY A 244 1.62 -6.70 15.05
N VAL A 245 1.65 -6.14 13.84
CA VAL A 245 1.09 -4.81 13.52
C VAL A 245 -0.32 -5.00 12.98
N PRO A 246 -1.35 -4.39 13.58
CA PRO A 246 -2.74 -4.58 13.17
C PRO A 246 -2.94 -4.37 11.66
N THR A 247 -3.38 -5.42 10.98
CA THR A 247 -3.67 -5.45 9.54
C THR A 247 -5.07 -5.97 9.32
N ILE A 248 -5.96 -5.11 8.86
CA ILE A 248 -7.39 -5.39 8.75
C ILE A 248 -7.81 -5.42 7.28
N ALA A 249 -8.54 -6.47 6.90
CA ALA A 249 -9.25 -6.52 5.64
C ALA A 249 -10.73 -6.15 5.83
N ALA A 250 -11.26 -5.38 4.90
CA ALA A 250 -12.68 -5.11 4.75
C ALA A 250 -13.18 -5.67 3.42
N SER A 251 -14.24 -6.47 3.44
CA SER A 251 -14.91 -6.92 2.23
C SER A 251 -16.31 -6.32 2.13
N ALA A 252 -16.70 -5.92 0.92
CA ALA A 252 -18.00 -5.33 0.64
C ALA A 252 -18.81 -6.21 -0.31
N ASP A 253 -19.97 -6.62 0.15
CA ASP A 253 -20.96 -7.38 -0.59
C ASP A 253 -22.19 -6.53 -0.88
N ASP A 254 -22.33 -6.07 -2.12
CA ASP A 254 -23.48 -5.28 -2.58
C ASP A 254 -24.66 -6.19 -2.92
N THR A 255 -25.52 -6.40 -1.93
CA THR A 255 -26.70 -7.28 -2.07
C THR A 255 -27.84 -6.67 -2.88
N VAL A 256 -27.77 -5.36 -3.16
CA VAL A 256 -28.78 -4.63 -3.97
C VAL A 256 -28.46 -4.74 -5.46
N LEU A 257 -27.25 -4.33 -5.86
CA LEU A 257 -26.84 -4.35 -7.27
C LEU A 257 -26.41 -5.73 -7.75
N LYS A 258 -25.80 -6.53 -6.87
CA LYS A 258 -25.24 -7.84 -7.20
C LYS A 258 -24.29 -7.79 -8.41
N ASP A 259 -23.55 -6.70 -8.54
CA ASP A 259 -22.53 -6.55 -9.57
C ASP A 259 -21.22 -7.19 -9.07
N ALA A 260 -20.77 -8.23 -9.76
CA ALA A 260 -19.54 -8.93 -9.44
C ALA A 260 -18.28 -8.04 -9.49
N GLY A 261 -18.29 -6.98 -10.30
CA GLY A 261 -17.22 -5.99 -10.36
C GLY A 261 -17.16 -5.08 -9.14
N LEU A 262 -18.20 -5.06 -8.30
CA LEU A 262 -18.29 -4.27 -7.07
C LEU A 262 -18.14 -5.11 -5.79
N LEU A 263 -17.85 -6.41 -5.91
CA LEU A 263 -17.31 -7.21 -4.82
C LEU A 263 -15.89 -6.71 -4.55
N SER A 264 -15.74 -5.87 -3.54
CA SER A 264 -14.52 -5.08 -3.32
C SER A 264 -13.87 -5.46 -2.00
N LEU A 265 -12.53 -5.39 -2.00
CA LEU A 265 -11.70 -5.54 -0.83
C LEU A 265 -10.96 -4.23 -0.58
N GLY A 266 -10.67 -3.95 0.67
CA GLY A 266 -9.74 -2.93 1.11
C GLY A 266 -8.93 -3.46 2.27
N ILE A 267 -7.66 -3.12 2.33
CA ILE A 267 -6.76 -3.53 3.41
C ILE A 267 -6.20 -2.28 4.08
N GLY A 268 -5.96 -2.36 5.38
CA GLY A 268 -5.35 -1.27 6.12
C GLY A 268 -4.46 -1.78 7.23
N THR A 269 -3.27 -1.24 7.31
CA THR A 269 -2.28 -1.53 8.36
C THR A 269 -1.92 -0.26 9.09
N HIS A 270 -1.92 -0.34 10.42
CA HIS A 270 -1.48 0.74 11.31
C HIS A 270 -1.28 0.21 12.73
N LEU A 271 -0.40 0.83 13.53
CA LEU A 271 -0.26 0.49 14.96
C LEU A 271 -1.54 0.73 15.77
N ASN A 272 -2.37 1.70 15.35
CA ASN A 272 -3.69 1.93 15.91
C ASN A 272 -4.76 1.15 15.13
N PRO A 273 -5.50 0.22 15.77
CA PRO A 273 -6.51 -0.61 15.09
C PRO A 273 -7.65 0.19 14.46
N GLU A 274 -8.08 1.31 15.06
CA GLU A 274 -9.12 2.17 14.47
C GLU A 274 -8.68 2.70 13.11
N ILE A 275 -7.44 3.16 13.01
CA ILE A 275 -6.91 3.68 11.74
C ILE A 275 -6.77 2.55 10.71
N ALA A 276 -6.33 1.35 11.11
CA ALA A 276 -6.27 0.19 10.23
C ALA A 276 -7.64 -0.14 9.64
N VAL A 277 -8.70 -0.19 10.47
CA VAL A 277 -10.08 -0.40 10.02
C VAL A 277 -10.55 0.72 9.09
N LEU A 278 -10.33 1.98 9.45
CA LEU A 278 -10.75 3.12 8.62
C LEU A 278 -10.05 3.14 7.25
N ARG A 279 -8.76 2.76 7.20
CA ARG A 279 -8.03 2.59 5.94
C ARG A 279 -8.66 1.51 5.08
N ALA A 280 -8.94 0.33 5.65
CA ALA A 280 -9.59 -0.78 4.96
C ALA A 280 -10.97 -0.38 4.41
N LEU A 281 -11.82 0.21 5.24
CA LEU A 281 -13.16 0.65 4.85
C LEU A 281 -13.15 1.73 3.75
N THR A 282 -12.28 2.73 3.89
CA THR A 282 -12.18 3.79 2.87
C THR A 282 -11.55 3.29 1.57
N GLU A 283 -10.67 2.25 1.62
CA GLU A 283 -10.14 1.61 0.43
C GLU A 283 -11.21 0.82 -0.34
N VAL A 284 -12.14 0.18 0.36
CA VAL A 284 -13.34 -0.41 -0.28
C VAL A 284 -14.09 0.65 -1.07
N ALA A 285 -14.35 1.82 -0.49
CA ALA A 285 -15.06 2.91 -1.18
C ALA A 285 -14.27 3.42 -2.40
N GLN A 286 -12.94 3.58 -2.27
CA GLN A 286 -12.07 3.96 -3.37
C GLN A 286 -12.09 2.93 -4.49
N SER A 287 -11.99 1.64 -4.17
CA SER A 287 -12.04 0.55 -5.15
C SER A 287 -13.35 0.55 -5.91
N ARG A 288 -14.49 0.69 -5.24
CA ARG A 288 -15.81 0.76 -5.85
C ARG A 288 -15.96 1.99 -6.75
N ALA A 289 -15.65 3.19 -6.24
CA ALA A 289 -15.75 4.42 -7.02
C ALA A 289 -14.86 4.38 -8.28
N THR A 290 -13.66 3.83 -8.18
CA THR A 290 -12.74 3.63 -9.31
C THR A 290 -13.31 2.67 -10.35
N GLN A 291 -13.91 1.55 -9.93
CA GLN A 291 -14.56 0.60 -10.84
C GLN A 291 -15.78 1.20 -11.54
N ILE A 292 -16.55 2.01 -10.84
CA ILE A 292 -17.71 2.72 -11.42
C ILE A 292 -17.24 3.80 -12.40
N GLN A 293 -16.19 4.53 -12.06
CA GLN A 293 -15.58 5.53 -12.95
C GLN A 293 -15.07 4.89 -14.26
N GLY A 294 -14.45 3.71 -14.18
CA GLY A 294 -13.97 2.94 -15.32
C GLY A 294 -12.89 3.63 -16.16
N ALA A 295 -12.21 4.65 -15.61
CA ALA A 295 -11.24 5.46 -16.31
C ALA A 295 -9.79 5.02 -16.11
N ARG A 296 -9.52 4.13 -15.15
CA ARG A 296 -8.17 3.60 -14.89
C ARG A 296 -7.82 2.46 -15.86
N GLU A 297 -6.57 2.41 -16.24
CA GLU A 297 -6.04 1.46 -17.22
C GLU A 297 -6.06 0.00 -16.70
N ASP A 298 -6.12 -0.20 -15.38
CA ASP A 298 -6.04 -1.51 -14.70
C ASP A 298 -7.41 -2.11 -14.30
N THR A 299 -8.52 -1.53 -14.75
CA THR A 299 -9.89 -1.98 -14.37
C THR A 299 -10.38 -3.25 -15.09
N VAL A 300 -9.57 -3.86 -15.93
CA VAL A 300 -9.92 -5.09 -16.72
C VAL A 300 -10.42 -6.25 -15.85
N ARG A 301 -9.97 -6.34 -14.58
CA ARG A 301 -10.39 -7.40 -13.65
C ARG A 301 -11.89 -7.36 -13.34
N ALA A 302 -12.50 -6.18 -13.29
CA ALA A 302 -13.94 -6.04 -13.04
C ALA A 302 -14.78 -6.60 -14.19
N ASP A 303 -14.36 -6.41 -15.43
CA ASP A 303 -15.06 -6.97 -16.60
C ASP A 303 -15.02 -8.50 -16.61
N PHE A 304 -13.88 -9.07 -16.20
CA PHE A 304 -13.77 -10.51 -16.01
C PHE A 304 -14.71 -11.02 -14.91
N ALA A 305 -14.77 -10.33 -13.78
CA ALA A 305 -15.65 -10.66 -12.67
C ALA A 305 -17.13 -10.60 -13.09
N ARG A 306 -17.55 -9.56 -13.82
CA ARG A 306 -18.91 -9.43 -14.36
C ARG A 306 -19.27 -10.58 -15.30
N LYS A 307 -18.35 -11.00 -16.18
CA LYS A 307 -18.53 -12.16 -17.07
C LYS A 307 -18.65 -13.47 -16.31
N ALA A 308 -17.93 -13.64 -15.21
CA ALA A 308 -17.99 -14.81 -14.34
C ALA A 308 -19.29 -14.88 -13.53
N GLY A 309 -19.88 -13.73 -13.20
CA GLY A 309 -21.13 -13.57 -12.46
C GLY A 309 -20.95 -13.50 -10.95
N TYR A 310 -21.88 -12.77 -10.30
CA TYR A 310 -21.82 -12.42 -8.88
C TYR A 310 -21.71 -13.65 -7.94
N GLU A 311 -22.60 -14.62 -8.04
CA GLU A 311 -22.62 -15.79 -7.16
C GLU A 311 -21.35 -16.65 -7.32
N ARG A 312 -20.82 -16.74 -8.53
CA ARG A 312 -19.58 -17.46 -8.79
C ARG A 312 -18.38 -16.75 -8.18
N MET A 313 -18.27 -15.43 -8.35
CA MET A 313 -17.18 -14.66 -7.79
C MET A 313 -17.21 -14.66 -6.27
N LYS A 314 -18.38 -14.55 -5.65
CA LYS A 314 -18.55 -14.64 -4.20
C LYS A 314 -18.09 -15.99 -3.66
N ARG A 315 -18.44 -17.11 -4.34
CA ARG A 315 -18.02 -18.45 -3.97
C ARG A 315 -16.51 -18.68 -4.14
N ILE A 316 -15.90 -18.13 -5.20
CA ILE A 316 -14.44 -18.20 -5.39
C ILE A 316 -13.71 -17.50 -4.25
N ASN A 317 -14.22 -16.35 -3.81
CA ASN A 317 -13.63 -15.54 -2.76
C ASN A 317 -14.34 -15.75 -1.41
N LYS A 318 -14.86 -16.96 -1.16
CA LYS A 318 -15.67 -17.26 0.04
C LYS A 318 -14.97 -16.91 1.36
N CYS A 319 -13.64 -17.02 1.43
CA CYS A 319 -12.85 -16.66 2.61
C CYS A 319 -13.07 -15.19 3.06
N TYR A 320 -13.49 -14.31 2.16
CA TYR A 320 -13.81 -12.91 2.50
C TYR A 320 -15.31 -12.66 2.75
N PHE A 321 -16.21 -13.56 2.31
CA PHE A 321 -17.66 -13.29 2.27
C PHE A 321 -18.51 -14.24 3.12
N GLU A 322 -17.99 -15.41 3.52
CA GLU A 322 -18.70 -16.33 4.42
C GLU A 322 -18.51 -15.89 5.89
N ASP A 323 -19.57 -16.05 6.71
CA ASP A 323 -19.49 -15.76 8.13
C ASP A 323 -18.71 -16.86 8.87
N GLU A 324 -17.85 -16.43 9.80
CA GLU A 324 -17.19 -17.32 10.75
C GLU A 324 -18.03 -17.45 12.03
N GLU A 325 -18.04 -18.65 12.63
CA GLU A 325 -18.73 -18.91 13.90
C GLU A 325 -18.02 -18.22 15.07
N ASP A 326 -16.68 -18.28 15.10
CA ASP A 326 -15.85 -17.70 16.12
C ASP A 326 -15.31 -16.33 15.69
N LYS A 327 -15.89 -15.25 16.23
CA LYS A 327 -15.47 -13.87 16.00
C LYS A 327 -14.67 -13.35 17.17
N ILE A 328 -13.68 -12.49 16.86
CA ILE A 328 -12.95 -11.74 17.90
C ILE A 328 -13.60 -10.39 18.17
N SER A 329 -13.43 -9.90 19.38
CA SER A 329 -13.80 -8.53 19.72
C SER A 329 -12.77 -7.55 19.13
N PHE A 330 -13.23 -6.44 18.57
CA PHE A 330 -12.34 -5.35 18.14
C PHE A 330 -11.45 -4.84 19.28
N ARG A 331 -11.95 -4.91 20.52
CA ARG A 331 -11.22 -4.49 21.74
C ARG A 331 -10.05 -5.39 22.09
N ASP A 332 -10.00 -6.61 21.53
CA ASP A 332 -8.89 -7.54 21.73
C ASP A 332 -7.67 -7.22 20.85
N ILE A 333 -7.83 -6.32 19.86
CA ILE A 333 -6.74 -5.87 18.99
C ILE A 333 -5.99 -4.73 19.69
N GLU A 334 -4.72 -4.99 20.00
CA GLU A 334 -3.89 -4.06 20.77
C GLU A 334 -3.55 -2.79 19.99
N ASP A 335 -3.75 -1.62 20.61
CA ASP A 335 -3.24 -0.33 20.10
C ASP A 335 -1.81 -0.12 20.60
N LYS A 336 -0.85 -0.17 19.65
CA LYS A 336 0.58 0.06 19.93
C LYS A 336 1.04 1.45 19.50
N SER A 337 0.14 2.30 18.98
CA SER A 337 0.49 3.62 18.50
C SER A 337 0.84 4.60 19.62
N THR A 338 1.63 5.60 19.29
CA THR A 338 2.00 6.67 20.22
C THR A 338 1.60 8.04 19.64
N ASN A 339 2.00 9.12 20.34
CA ASN A 339 1.88 10.48 19.84
C ASN A 339 3.13 10.98 19.06
N SER A 340 4.01 10.06 18.65
CA SER A 340 5.25 10.40 17.96
C SER A 340 5.51 9.45 16.78
N ILE A 341 5.63 10.02 15.57
CA ILE A 341 5.99 9.27 14.35
C ILE A 341 7.32 8.54 14.54
N THR A 342 8.30 9.21 15.14
CA THR A 342 9.63 8.62 15.36
C THR A 342 9.54 7.43 16.32
N ARG A 343 8.72 7.53 17.37
CA ARG A 343 8.52 6.42 18.30
C ARG A 343 7.78 5.26 17.65
N ASP A 344 6.79 5.54 16.82
CA ASP A 344 6.03 4.53 16.08
C ASP A 344 6.95 3.78 15.09
N ILE A 345 7.91 4.48 14.44
CA ILE A 345 8.94 3.83 13.60
C ILE A 345 9.79 2.84 14.45
N GLU A 346 10.24 3.25 15.63
CA GLU A 346 11.05 2.37 16.49
C GLU A 346 10.25 1.12 16.95
N ILE A 347 8.96 1.28 17.30
CA ILE A 347 8.09 0.15 17.65
C ILE A 347 8.00 -0.84 16.48
N VAL A 348 7.73 -0.35 15.27
CA VAL A 348 7.60 -1.23 14.10
C VAL A 348 8.93 -1.89 13.74
N LYS A 349 10.06 -1.19 13.87
CA LYS A 349 11.39 -1.77 13.70
C LYS A 349 11.63 -2.92 14.68
N ASP A 350 11.30 -2.72 15.96
CA ASP A 350 11.45 -3.73 17.00
C ASP A 350 10.59 -4.97 16.69
N GLU A 351 9.35 -4.79 16.24
CA GLU A 351 8.46 -5.90 15.86
C GLU A 351 9.01 -6.67 14.64
N LEU A 352 9.51 -5.98 13.63
CA LEU A 352 10.15 -6.61 12.46
C LEU A 352 11.39 -7.40 12.85
N MET A 353 12.29 -6.82 13.67
CA MET A 353 13.51 -7.47 14.12
C MET A 353 13.25 -8.72 14.97
N LYS A 354 12.22 -8.72 15.84
CA LYS A 354 11.80 -9.90 16.62
C LYS A 354 11.46 -11.08 15.72
N ASN A 355 11.02 -10.82 14.48
CA ASN A 355 10.64 -11.83 13.49
C ASN A 355 11.74 -12.14 12.47
N GLY A 356 12.99 -11.69 12.74
CA GLY A 356 14.15 -11.95 11.89
C GLY A 356 14.19 -11.09 10.62
N LEU A 357 13.40 -10.01 10.56
CA LEU A 357 13.39 -9.03 9.48
C LEU A 357 14.33 -7.87 9.86
N ASP A 358 15.62 -8.10 9.72
CA ASP A 358 16.71 -7.25 10.23
C ASP A 358 17.24 -6.23 9.20
N LYS A 359 16.54 -6.07 8.07
CA LYS A 359 16.83 -5.08 7.02
C LYS A 359 15.55 -4.34 6.63
N ILE A 360 15.55 -3.03 6.87
CA ILE A 360 14.47 -2.13 6.47
C ILE A 360 15.11 -1.03 5.62
N LEU A 361 15.05 -1.18 4.32
CA LEU A 361 15.69 -0.28 3.38
C LEU A 361 14.74 0.81 2.94
N TYR A 362 15.22 2.05 2.88
CA TYR A 362 14.51 3.12 2.21
C TYR A 362 15.42 3.79 1.18
N SER A 363 14.84 4.07 0.02
CA SER A 363 15.40 4.98 -0.98
C SER A 363 14.64 6.28 -0.91
N ASP A 364 15.35 7.40 -0.75
CA ASP A 364 14.75 8.73 -0.78
C ASP A 364 14.54 9.13 -2.26
N LEU A 365 13.29 9.26 -2.65
CA LEU A 365 12.85 9.65 -3.99
C LEU A 365 12.31 11.09 -4.01
N THR A 366 12.61 11.87 -2.98
CA THR A 366 12.20 13.27 -2.88
C THR A 366 12.77 14.08 -4.04
N ARG A 367 11.89 14.63 -4.86
CA ARG A 367 12.29 15.47 -5.99
C ARG A 367 12.47 16.92 -5.52
N PRO A 368 13.64 17.54 -5.74
CA PRO A 368 13.93 18.90 -5.25
C PRO A 368 12.90 19.93 -5.73
N GLU A 369 12.41 19.82 -6.96
CA GLU A 369 11.42 20.74 -7.55
C GLU A 369 10.04 20.63 -6.92
N LEU A 370 9.72 19.51 -6.25
CA LEU A 370 8.49 19.31 -5.50
C LEU A 370 8.68 19.60 -4.00
N GLY A 371 9.81 19.17 -3.43
CA GLY A 371 10.04 19.26 -1.99
C GLY A 371 8.96 18.57 -1.17
N VAL A 372 8.42 17.45 -1.69
CA VAL A 372 7.50 16.53 -1.02
C VAL A 372 8.27 15.27 -0.71
N SER A 373 8.29 14.87 0.56
CA SER A 373 9.00 13.65 0.96
C SER A 373 8.36 12.42 0.33
N VAL A 374 9.13 11.66 -0.45
CA VAL A 374 8.71 10.42 -1.08
C VAL A 374 9.81 9.39 -0.88
N VAL A 375 9.43 8.19 -0.46
CA VAL A 375 10.36 7.09 -0.25
C VAL A 375 9.88 5.81 -0.91
N ARG A 376 10.83 4.93 -1.18
CA ARG A 376 10.56 3.53 -1.47
C ARG A 376 11.09 2.68 -0.33
N ILE A 377 10.22 1.95 0.34
CA ILE A 377 10.59 0.97 1.37
C ILE A 377 10.71 -0.41 0.75
N VAL A 378 11.79 -1.11 1.08
CA VAL A 378 11.99 -2.52 0.75
C VAL A 378 12.44 -3.27 2.00
N ILE A 379 11.68 -4.30 2.37
CA ILE A 379 12.03 -5.22 3.45
C ILE A 379 12.23 -6.58 2.81
N PRO A 380 13.48 -7.06 2.67
CA PRO A 380 13.78 -8.34 2.05
C PRO A 380 12.98 -9.48 2.68
N THR A 381 12.59 -10.46 1.89
CA THR A 381 11.80 -11.64 2.27
C THR A 381 10.32 -11.41 2.60
N MET A 382 9.86 -10.16 2.74
CA MET A 382 8.41 -9.89 2.89
C MET A 382 7.64 -10.32 1.65
N GLU A 383 6.43 -10.87 1.85
CA GLU A 383 5.64 -11.49 0.79
C GLU A 383 4.97 -10.47 -0.14
N LEU A 384 4.82 -10.88 -1.40
CA LEU A 384 4.26 -10.06 -2.47
C LEU A 384 3.18 -10.78 -3.29
N TYR A 385 2.80 -11.98 -2.89
CA TYR A 385 1.86 -12.83 -3.64
C TYR A 385 0.53 -12.14 -3.95
N SER A 386 0.02 -11.33 -3.04
CA SER A 386 -1.23 -10.58 -3.23
C SER A 386 -1.16 -9.54 -4.37
N ILE A 387 0.05 -9.10 -4.72
CA ILE A 387 0.30 -8.12 -5.79
C ILE A 387 0.73 -8.84 -7.07
N ASP A 388 1.62 -9.83 -6.94
CA ASP A 388 2.18 -10.62 -8.03
C ASP A 388 2.20 -12.10 -7.61
N ASN A 389 1.22 -12.86 -8.07
CA ASN A 389 1.03 -14.26 -7.69
C ASN A 389 2.13 -15.21 -8.23
N THR A 390 3.06 -14.71 -9.03
CA THR A 390 4.26 -15.45 -9.43
C THR A 390 5.38 -15.37 -8.38
N ARG A 391 5.26 -14.46 -7.40
CA ARG A 391 6.29 -14.12 -6.41
C ARG A 391 5.81 -14.49 -5.00
N ALA A 392 5.89 -15.77 -4.67
CA ALA A 392 5.68 -16.26 -3.31
C ALA A 392 7.04 -16.64 -2.69
N GLY A 393 7.29 -16.13 -1.51
CA GLY A 393 8.50 -16.42 -0.74
C GLY A 393 8.27 -17.51 0.32
N ASP A 394 9.27 -17.68 1.17
CA ASP A 394 9.28 -18.73 2.20
C ASP A 394 8.48 -18.36 3.46
N ARG A 395 8.08 -17.09 3.65
CA ARG A 395 7.30 -16.69 4.82
C ARG A 395 5.93 -17.33 4.84
N CYS A 396 5.27 -17.46 3.69
CA CYS A 396 3.99 -18.17 3.58
C CYS A 396 4.06 -19.63 4.04
N LEU A 397 5.24 -20.27 4.02
CA LEU A 397 5.42 -21.65 4.48
C LEU A 397 5.42 -21.81 6.00
N LYS A 398 5.57 -20.70 6.76
CA LYS A 398 5.57 -20.71 8.22
C LYS A 398 4.15 -20.77 8.82
N PHE A 399 3.12 -20.51 8.04
CA PHE A 399 1.70 -20.49 8.39
C PHE A 399 0.96 -21.65 7.73
#